data_43a6c7d7c78b277ef4584117dfbf9321
#
_entry.id   43a6c7d7c78b277ef4584117dfbf9321
#
_cell.length_a   1.000
_cell.length_b   1.000
_cell.length_c   1.000
_cell.angle_alpha   90.00
_cell.angle_beta   90.00
_cell.angle_gamma   90.00
#
_symmetry.space_group_name_H-M   'P 1'
#
loop_
_entity.id
_entity.type
_entity.pdbx_description
1 polymer ?
#
loop_
_entity_poly.entity_id
_entity_poly.type
_entity_poly.pdbx_seq_one_letter_code
_entity_poly.pdbx_strand_id
1 'polypeptide(L)'
;MRTAILLAALLALAGCDRAVETAKQEVDNAVEQGTRAAIDEMKAQASAVIADSGLDASAVAAQVKEQGEKLKARAKELVGEDWRRLDTLVGQYPRDIGLFSEVSPIMPELKALLGDKLDTFRANMGTQAPLKQGGVLYVTGNKPHQGGVDAAYLLIDSKAKRLEVGLVENGKLTVYASPGEPLAKPKDVQTFISSVGSV
;
A
#
# COMPACT_ATOMS: atom_id res chain seq x y z
N MET A 1 -1.38 16.36 -53.94
CA MET A 1 -2.15 16.01 -52.73
C MET A 1 -1.63 14.71 -52.12
N ARG A 2 -0.41 14.66 -51.58
CA ARG A 2 0.19 13.45 -50.94
C ARG A 2 1.34 13.81 -49.98
N THR A 3 1.16 14.83 -49.13
CA THR A 3 2.22 15.24 -48.17
C THR A 3 1.67 15.69 -46.79
N ALA A 4 0.44 15.28 -46.38
CA ALA A 4 -0.17 15.77 -45.15
C ALA A 4 -0.48 14.68 -44.09
N ILE A 5 0.03 13.44 -44.25
CA ILE A 5 -0.34 12.31 -43.33
C ILE A 5 0.84 11.86 -42.43
N LEU A 6 2.05 12.42 -42.58
CA LEU A 6 3.24 11.96 -41.85
C LEU A 6 3.63 12.81 -40.61
N LEU A 7 2.84 13.82 -40.24
CA LEU A 7 3.17 14.68 -39.07
C LEU A 7 2.34 14.41 -37.83
N ALA A 8 1.34 13.53 -37.89
CA ALA A 8 0.48 13.23 -36.72
C ALA A 8 0.96 12.08 -35.81
N ALA A 9 1.94 11.29 -36.25
CA ALA A 9 2.41 10.11 -35.51
C ALA A 9 3.58 10.39 -34.52
N LEU A 10 4.22 11.57 -34.59
CA LEU A 10 5.36 11.91 -33.72
C LEU A 10 4.97 12.66 -32.44
N LEU A 11 3.74 13.14 -32.33
CA LEU A 11 3.26 13.85 -31.13
C LEU A 11 2.73 12.91 -30.03
N ALA A 12 2.50 11.63 -30.33
CA ALA A 12 2.00 10.66 -29.35
C ALA A 12 3.12 10.07 -28.45
N LEU A 13 4.39 10.11 -28.88
CA LEU A 13 5.51 9.55 -28.09
C LEU A 13 6.09 10.55 -27.07
N ALA A 14 5.94 11.85 -27.30
CA ALA A 14 6.40 12.88 -26.35
C ALA A 14 5.45 13.08 -25.15
N GLY A 15 4.24 12.54 -25.20
CA GLY A 15 3.25 12.61 -24.12
C GLY A 15 3.48 11.58 -23.01
N CYS A 16 4.04 10.41 -23.36
CA CYS A 16 4.24 9.33 -22.37
C CYS A 16 5.40 9.64 -21.41
N ASP A 17 6.50 10.21 -21.89
CA ASP A 17 7.65 10.55 -21.03
C ASP A 17 7.31 11.67 -20.04
N ARG A 18 6.52 12.66 -20.44
CA ARG A 18 6.05 13.72 -19.54
C ARG A 18 5.07 13.21 -18.49
N ALA A 19 4.20 12.30 -18.83
CA ALA A 19 3.26 11.69 -17.86
C ALA A 19 3.99 10.86 -16.82
N VAL A 20 5.01 10.11 -17.22
CA VAL A 20 5.86 9.31 -16.33
C VAL A 20 6.69 10.22 -15.41
N GLU A 21 7.29 11.30 -15.94
CA GLU A 21 8.06 12.27 -15.16
C GLU A 21 7.18 13.00 -14.12
N THR A 22 5.97 13.41 -14.52
CA THR A 22 5.01 14.07 -13.62
C THR A 22 4.53 13.10 -12.52
N ALA A 23 4.20 11.87 -12.89
CA ALA A 23 3.81 10.85 -11.91
C ALA A 23 4.94 10.53 -10.92
N LYS A 24 6.19 10.48 -11.39
CA LYS A 24 7.37 10.27 -10.55
C LYS A 24 7.58 11.43 -9.56
N GLN A 25 7.38 12.66 -10.02
CA GLN A 25 7.52 13.86 -9.20
C GLN A 25 6.39 13.99 -8.17
N GLU A 26 5.17 13.58 -8.50
CA GLU A 26 4.04 13.51 -7.55
C GLU A 26 4.27 12.45 -6.48
N VAL A 27 4.82 11.31 -6.85
CA VAL A 27 5.18 10.22 -5.93
C VAL A 27 6.31 10.66 -4.99
N ASP A 28 7.38 11.27 -5.50
CA ASP A 28 8.49 11.81 -4.67
C ASP A 28 7.97 12.87 -3.68
N ASN A 29 7.07 13.75 -4.11
CA ASN A 29 6.45 14.76 -3.24
C ASN A 29 5.55 14.12 -2.17
N ALA A 30 4.77 13.10 -2.52
CA ALA A 30 3.90 12.39 -1.56
C ALA A 30 4.71 11.65 -0.49
N VAL A 31 5.84 11.04 -0.88
CA VAL A 31 6.79 10.40 0.04
C VAL A 31 7.39 11.42 0.99
N GLU A 32 7.82 12.55 0.47
CA GLU A 32 8.43 13.60 1.28
C GLU A 32 7.43 14.19 2.26
N GLN A 33 6.19 14.42 1.86
CA GLN A 33 5.12 14.91 2.73
C GLN A 33 4.71 13.87 3.78
N GLY A 34 4.51 12.60 3.39
CA GLY A 34 4.13 11.53 4.31
C GLY A 34 5.21 11.23 5.35
N THR A 35 6.47 11.24 4.95
CA THR A 35 7.59 11.04 5.88
C THR A 35 7.83 12.26 6.78
N ARG A 36 7.60 13.48 6.31
CA ARG A 36 7.66 14.70 7.14
C ARG A 36 6.60 14.64 8.24
N ALA A 37 5.35 14.33 7.92
CA ALA A 37 4.28 14.24 8.92
C ALA A 37 4.60 13.21 10.02
N ALA A 38 5.08 12.03 9.64
CA ALA A 38 5.48 10.99 10.60
C ALA A 38 6.68 11.42 11.48
N ILE A 39 7.66 12.12 10.91
CA ILE A 39 8.82 12.65 11.65
C ILE A 39 8.38 13.75 12.60
N ASP A 40 7.45 14.63 12.19
CA ASP A 40 6.97 15.73 13.03
C ASP A 40 6.12 15.19 14.19
N GLU A 41 5.36 14.14 13.98
CA GLU A 41 4.64 13.45 15.06
C GLU A 41 5.60 12.75 16.04
N MET A 42 6.66 12.09 15.55
CA MET A 42 7.71 11.53 16.42
C MET A 42 8.42 12.60 17.22
N LYS A 43 8.70 13.78 16.64
CA LYS A 43 9.29 14.91 17.35
C LYS A 43 8.37 15.44 18.44
N ALA A 44 7.06 15.55 18.17
CA ALA A 44 6.09 16.02 19.14
C ALA A 44 5.98 15.05 20.33
N GLN A 45 5.92 13.75 20.08
CA GLN A 45 5.91 12.71 21.11
C GLN A 45 7.23 12.70 21.91
N ALA A 46 8.37 12.81 21.25
CA ALA A 46 9.67 12.90 21.91
C ALA A 46 9.79 14.13 22.81
N SER A 47 9.28 15.27 22.35
CA SER A 47 9.27 16.51 23.15
C SER A 47 8.41 16.39 24.40
N ALA A 48 7.26 15.71 24.32
CA ALA A 48 6.40 15.45 25.47
C ALA A 48 7.08 14.53 26.50
N VAL A 49 7.77 13.48 26.03
CA VAL A 49 8.52 12.55 26.91
C VAL A 49 9.71 13.26 27.58
N ILE A 50 10.43 14.13 26.88
CA ILE A 50 11.54 14.91 27.44
C ILE A 50 11.05 15.82 28.55
N ALA A 51 9.89 16.48 28.34
CA ALA A 51 9.31 17.40 29.32
C ALA A 51 8.90 16.69 30.63
N ASP A 52 8.47 15.43 30.53
CA ASP A 52 7.96 14.67 31.68
C ASP A 52 9.04 13.84 32.40
N SER A 53 10.10 13.42 31.71
CA SER A 53 11.09 12.45 32.24
C SER A 53 12.50 13.02 32.51
N GLY A 54 12.77 14.27 32.15
CA GLY A 54 14.11 14.90 32.35
C GLY A 54 15.22 14.23 31.54
N LEU A 55 14.89 13.50 30.47
CA LEU A 55 15.89 12.86 29.62
C LEU A 55 16.68 13.89 28.79
N ASP A 56 17.91 13.52 28.40
CA ASP A 56 18.77 14.39 27.58
C ASP A 56 18.12 14.62 26.19
N ALA A 57 17.68 15.85 25.99
CA ALA A 57 17.02 16.29 24.75
C ALA A 57 17.90 16.05 23.50
N SER A 58 19.23 16.09 23.63
CA SER A 58 20.15 15.86 22.52
C SER A 58 20.18 14.39 22.08
N ALA A 59 20.17 13.47 23.05
CA ALA A 59 20.14 12.03 22.75
C ALA A 59 18.84 11.61 22.10
N VAL A 60 17.70 12.13 22.58
CA VAL A 60 16.39 11.86 22.01
C VAL A 60 16.26 12.47 20.60
N ALA A 61 16.74 13.69 20.38
CA ALA A 61 16.76 14.33 19.07
C ALA A 61 17.61 13.55 18.04
N ALA A 62 18.77 13.03 18.48
CA ALA A 62 19.62 12.18 17.63
C ALA A 62 18.90 10.88 17.23
N GLN A 63 18.20 10.25 18.16
CA GLN A 63 17.45 9.02 17.94
C GLN A 63 16.24 9.23 17.01
N VAL A 64 15.51 10.34 17.16
CA VAL A 64 14.42 10.73 16.26
C VAL A 64 14.94 11.00 14.84
N LYS A 65 16.09 11.66 14.73
CA LYS A 65 16.74 11.92 13.43
C LYS A 65 17.14 10.61 12.74
N GLU A 66 17.78 9.69 13.46
CA GLU A 66 18.18 8.39 12.93
C GLU A 66 16.98 7.55 12.49
N GLN A 67 15.91 7.50 13.29
CA GLN A 67 14.67 6.84 12.94
C GLN A 67 14.00 7.49 11.71
N GLY A 68 14.02 8.81 11.63
CA GLY A 68 13.51 9.57 10.49
C GLY A 68 14.26 9.29 9.19
N GLU A 69 15.59 9.17 9.22
CA GLU A 69 16.38 8.80 8.04
C GLU A 69 16.16 7.33 7.64
N LYS A 70 15.99 6.42 8.59
CA LYS A 70 15.61 5.02 8.32
C LYS A 70 14.24 4.93 7.69
N LEU A 71 13.27 5.73 8.15
CA LEU A 71 11.93 5.82 7.54
C LEU A 71 11.98 6.37 6.11
N LYS A 72 12.75 7.44 5.87
CA LYS A 72 12.95 7.99 4.52
C LYS A 72 13.61 6.98 3.57
N ALA A 73 14.65 6.30 4.03
CA ALA A 73 15.33 5.28 3.25
C ALA A 73 14.39 4.13 2.89
N ARG A 74 13.61 3.64 3.86
CA ARG A 74 12.59 2.61 3.64
C ARG A 74 11.47 3.06 2.71
N ALA A 75 10.97 4.29 2.90
CA ALA A 75 9.95 4.86 2.01
C ALA A 75 10.48 4.96 0.56
N LYS A 76 11.72 5.45 0.39
CA LYS A 76 12.36 5.53 -0.94
C LYS A 76 12.63 4.16 -1.56
N GLU A 77 12.86 3.15 -0.75
CA GLU A 77 13.05 1.77 -1.17
C GLU A 77 11.74 1.10 -1.62
N LEU A 78 10.61 1.50 -1.00
CA LEU A 78 9.25 1.04 -1.35
C LEU A 78 8.66 1.76 -2.56
N VAL A 79 9.06 3.00 -2.84
CA VAL A 79 8.57 3.86 -3.94
C VAL A 79 9.08 3.44 -5.32
N GLY A 80 10.01 2.51 -5.42
CA GLY A 80 10.36 1.92 -6.71
C GLY A 80 9.14 1.20 -7.32
N GLU A 81 8.84 1.45 -8.60
CA GLU A 81 7.77 0.79 -9.37
C GLU A 81 7.83 -0.75 -9.39
N ASP A 82 8.80 -1.36 -8.75
CA ASP A 82 9.01 -2.81 -8.76
C ASP A 82 8.27 -3.48 -7.60
N TRP A 83 7.03 -3.88 -7.88
CA TRP A 83 6.23 -4.67 -6.93
C TRP A 83 6.91 -5.98 -6.50
N ARG A 84 7.91 -6.48 -7.26
CA ARG A 84 8.65 -7.72 -6.92
C ARG A 84 9.45 -7.59 -5.62
N ARG A 85 9.73 -6.36 -5.16
CA ARG A 85 10.31 -6.15 -3.83
C ARG A 85 9.40 -6.64 -2.71
N LEU A 86 8.09 -6.65 -2.93
CA LEU A 86 7.13 -7.19 -1.96
C LEU A 86 7.36 -8.69 -1.70
N ASP A 87 7.93 -9.43 -2.67
CA ASP A 87 8.25 -10.85 -2.50
C ASP A 87 9.30 -11.07 -1.40
N THR A 88 10.15 -10.08 -1.12
CA THR A 88 11.16 -10.14 -0.05
C THR A 88 10.60 -9.82 1.33
N LEU A 89 9.37 -9.34 1.41
CA LEU A 89 8.70 -8.92 2.65
C LEU A 89 7.73 -9.98 3.20
N VAL A 90 7.71 -11.16 2.60
CA VAL A 90 6.91 -12.30 3.06
C VAL A 90 7.23 -12.62 4.53
N GLY A 91 6.20 -12.85 5.32
CA GLY A 91 6.30 -13.06 6.76
C GLY A 91 6.19 -11.79 7.62
N GLN A 92 6.31 -10.61 7.03
CA GLN A 92 6.15 -9.33 7.74
C GLN A 92 4.68 -8.89 7.76
N TYR A 93 4.31 -8.13 8.78
CA TYR A 93 2.95 -7.60 8.87
C TYR A 93 2.79 -6.38 7.95
N PRO A 94 1.68 -6.26 7.20
CA PRO A 94 1.42 -5.13 6.30
C PRO A 94 1.59 -3.76 6.93
N ARG A 95 1.20 -3.61 8.21
CA ARG A 95 1.38 -2.38 8.98
C ARG A 95 2.85 -2.01 9.14
N ASP A 96 3.70 -2.98 9.45
CA ASP A 96 5.12 -2.75 9.78
C ASP A 96 5.94 -2.40 8.53
N ILE A 97 5.49 -2.87 7.36
CA ILE A 97 6.10 -2.56 6.06
C ILE A 97 5.40 -1.43 5.31
N GLY A 98 4.36 -0.83 5.89
CA GLY A 98 3.63 0.26 5.25
C GLY A 98 2.89 -0.15 3.95
N LEU A 99 2.46 -1.42 3.83
CA LEU A 99 1.85 -1.95 2.60
C LEU A 99 0.61 -1.18 2.17
N PHE A 100 -0.14 -0.61 3.11
CA PHE A 100 -1.35 0.18 2.85
C PHE A 100 -1.15 1.69 3.05
N SER A 101 0.11 2.13 3.15
CA SER A 101 0.45 3.55 3.25
C SER A 101 0.50 4.20 1.87
N GLU A 102 0.48 5.54 1.86
CA GLU A 102 0.53 6.33 0.62
C GLU A 102 1.81 6.11 -0.20
N VAL A 103 2.88 5.64 0.45
CA VAL A 103 4.18 5.37 -0.18
C VAL A 103 4.32 3.93 -0.69
N SER A 104 3.30 3.11 -0.52
CA SER A 104 3.32 1.72 -1.00
C SER A 104 3.28 1.67 -2.53
N PRO A 105 4.08 0.80 -3.17
CA PRO A 105 4.09 0.67 -4.64
C PRO A 105 2.74 0.20 -5.21
N ILE A 106 1.90 -0.45 -4.40
CA ILE A 106 0.57 -0.90 -4.81
C ILE A 106 -0.51 0.16 -4.60
N MET A 107 -0.23 1.25 -3.88
CA MET A 107 -1.24 2.21 -3.47
C MET A 107 -1.94 2.91 -4.66
N PRO A 108 -1.26 3.32 -5.73
CA PRO A 108 -1.94 3.90 -6.89
C PRO A 108 -3.01 2.97 -7.48
N GLU A 109 -2.65 1.69 -7.67
CA GLU A 109 -3.58 0.69 -8.20
C GLU A 109 -4.69 0.35 -7.20
N LEU A 110 -4.36 0.25 -5.92
CA LEU A 110 -5.32 -0.01 -4.86
C LEU A 110 -6.37 1.11 -4.73
N LYS A 111 -5.95 2.37 -4.86
CA LYS A 111 -6.85 3.53 -4.92
C LYS A 111 -7.74 3.51 -6.15
N ALA A 112 -7.17 3.24 -7.32
CA ALA A 112 -7.92 3.14 -8.56
C ALA A 112 -8.98 2.01 -8.50
N LEU A 113 -8.62 0.89 -7.86
CA LEU A 113 -9.47 -0.28 -7.73
C LEU A 113 -10.62 -0.08 -6.75
N LEU A 114 -10.36 0.52 -5.60
CA LEU A 114 -11.31 0.61 -4.49
C LEU A 114 -12.09 1.93 -4.43
N GLY A 115 -11.52 3.01 -4.97
CA GLY A 115 -12.16 4.32 -4.89
C GLY A 115 -12.54 4.71 -3.47
N ASP A 116 -13.80 4.99 -3.25
CA ASP A 116 -14.41 5.34 -1.95
C ASP A 116 -14.39 4.20 -0.93
N LYS A 117 -14.17 2.96 -1.35
CA LYS A 117 -14.06 1.79 -0.47
C LYS A 117 -12.69 1.61 0.18
N LEU A 118 -11.69 2.42 -0.16
CA LEU A 118 -10.34 2.28 0.38
C LEU A 118 -10.29 2.40 1.90
N ASP A 119 -11.02 3.33 2.48
CA ASP A 119 -11.04 3.51 3.94
C ASP A 119 -11.75 2.35 4.64
N THR A 120 -12.81 1.82 4.06
CA THR A 120 -13.48 0.60 4.54
C THR A 120 -12.51 -0.59 4.50
N PHE A 121 -11.76 -0.75 3.40
CA PHE A 121 -10.74 -1.78 3.27
C PHE A 121 -9.66 -1.64 4.36
N ARG A 122 -9.14 -0.43 4.59
CA ARG A 122 -8.15 -0.17 5.65
C ARG A 122 -8.70 -0.52 7.04
N ALA A 123 -9.95 -0.15 7.33
CA ALA A 123 -10.61 -0.52 8.58
C ALA A 123 -10.76 -2.04 8.73
N ASN A 124 -11.13 -2.74 7.66
CA ASN A 124 -11.27 -4.19 7.63
C ASN A 124 -9.92 -4.93 7.65
N MET A 125 -8.82 -4.23 7.42
CA MET A 125 -7.45 -4.70 7.61
C MET A 125 -6.86 -4.25 8.97
N GLY A 126 -7.68 -3.80 9.91
CA GLY A 126 -7.22 -3.33 11.24
C GLY A 126 -6.54 -4.41 12.08
N THR A 127 -6.99 -5.67 11.97
CA THR A 127 -6.29 -6.86 12.48
C THR A 127 -5.84 -7.68 11.29
N GLN A 128 -4.52 -7.77 11.07
CA GLN A 128 -3.93 -8.33 9.85
C GLN A 128 -3.15 -9.62 10.12
N ALA A 129 -3.22 -10.57 9.20
CA ALA A 129 -2.22 -11.63 9.09
C ALA A 129 -0.92 -11.10 8.46
N PRO A 130 0.23 -11.76 8.67
CA PRO A 130 1.45 -11.42 7.94
C PRO A 130 1.27 -11.64 6.43
N LEU A 131 2.04 -10.92 5.62
CA LEU A 131 2.10 -11.12 4.17
C LEU A 131 2.58 -12.54 3.88
N LYS A 132 1.84 -13.28 3.08
CA LYS A 132 2.12 -14.66 2.71
C LYS A 132 2.29 -14.80 1.20
N GLN A 133 2.86 -15.94 0.78
CA GLN A 133 3.01 -16.30 -0.64
C GLN A 133 2.36 -17.65 -0.91
N GLY A 134 1.55 -17.72 -1.98
CA GLY A 134 0.85 -18.92 -2.41
C GLY A 134 0.50 -18.88 -3.90
N GLY A 135 1.53 -18.74 -4.76
CA GLY A 135 1.38 -18.45 -6.19
C GLY A 135 1.31 -16.95 -6.48
N VAL A 136 0.62 -16.21 -5.64
CA VAL A 136 0.62 -14.74 -5.52
C VAL A 136 0.92 -14.36 -4.08
N LEU A 137 1.26 -13.11 -3.84
CA LEU A 137 1.30 -12.58 -2.47
C LEU A 137 -0.13 -12.35 -1.98
N TYR A 138 -0.36 -12.58 -0.70
CA TYR A 138 -1.68 -12.34 -0.13
C TYR A 138 -1.63 -11.99 1.35
N VAL A 139 -2.67 -11.30 1.77
CA VAL A 139 -2.94 -10.99 3.16
C VAL A 139 -4.44 -11.07 3.44
N THR A 140 -4.81 -11.51 4.63
CA THR A 140 -6.18 -11.47 5.14
C THR A 140 -6.23 -10.63 6.40
N GLY A 141 -7.36 -10.01 6.66
CA GLY A 141 -7.59 -9.22 7.86
C GLY A 141 -9.06 -9.10 8.19
N ASN A 142 -9.31 -8.58 9.38
CA ASN A 142 -10.66 -8.27 9.83
C ASN A 142 -10.67 -6.97 10.63
N LYS A 143 -11.81 -6.32 10.65
CA LYS A 143 -12.04 -5.18 11.52
C LYS A 143 -11.98 -5.62 12.97
N PRO A 144 -11.30 -4.88 13.85
CA PRO A 144 -11.22 -5.22 15.27
C PRO A 144 -12.60 -5.46 15.86
N HIS A 145 -12.74 -6.56 16.61
CA HIS A 145 -13.98 -6.98 17.27
C HIS A 145 -15.18 -7.34 16.35
N GLN A 146 -14.96 -7.42 15.01
CA GLN A 146 -16.00 -7.72 14.03
C GLN A 146 -15.58 -8.83 13.05
N GLY A 147 -14.81 -9.81 13.53
CA GLY A 147 -14.39 -10.96 12.73
C GLY A 147 -15.59 -11.71 12.13
N GLY A 148 -15.50 -12.02 10.82
CA GLY A 148 -16.55 -12.71 10.08
C GLY A 148 -17.66 -11.80 9.51
N VAL A 149 -17.82 -10.58 10.03
CA VAL A 149 -18.83 -9.61 9.58
C VAL A 149 -18.19 -8.55 8.67
N ASP A 150 -17.09 -7.93 9.15
CA ASP A 150 -16.32 -6.95 8.41
C ASP A 150 -14.86 -7.43 8.32
N ALA A 151 -14.44 -7.77 7.13
CA ALA A 151 -13.15 -8.37 6.87
C ALA A 151 -12.68 -8.09 5.44
N ALA A 152 -11.42 -8.39 5.13
CA ALA A 152 -10.92 -8.25 3.77
C ALA A 152 -9.80 -9.25 3.48
N TYR A 153 -9.58 -9.52 2.19
CA TYR A 153 -8.34 -10.10 1.70
C TYR A 153 -7.79 -9.24 0.55
N LEU A 154 -6.49 -9.32 0.37
CA LEU A 154 -5.78 -8.75 -0.76
C LEU A 154 -4.91 -9.81 -1.39
N LEU A 155 -4.99 -9.97 -2.71
CA LEU A 155 -4.05 -10.72 -3.54
C LEU A 155 -3.22 -9.74 -4.35
N ILE A 156 -1.92 -10.02 -4.50
CA ILE A 156 -0.97 -9.20 -5.25
C ILE A 156 -0.19 -10.09 -6.19
N ASP A 157 -0.36 -9.89 -7.50
CA ASP A 157 0.55 -10.40 -8.50
C ASP A 157 1.67 -9.37 -8.71
N SER A 158 2.79 -9.56 -8.04
CA SER A 158 3.92 -8.63 -8.06
C SER A 158 4.58 -8.55 -9.45
N LYS A 159 4.45 -9.58 -10.28
CA LYS A 159 5.04 -9.64 -11.62
C LYS A 159 4.16 -8.93 -12.65
N ALA A 160 2.86 -9.19 -12.62
CA ALA A 160 1.90 -8.61 -13.56
C ALA A 160 1.34 -7.26 -13.07
N LYS A 161 1.73 -6.80 -11.87
CA LYS A 161 1.24 -5.59 -11.21
C LYS A 161 -0.28 -5.54 -11.16
N ARG A 162 -0.90 -6.62 -10.68
CA ARG A 162 -2.35 -6.75 -10.56
C ARG A 162 -2.76 -7.03 -9.13
N LEU A 163 -3.94 -6.53 -8.77
CA LEU A 163 -4.55 -6.73 -7.46
C LEU A 163 -5.90 -7.41 -7.58
N GLU A 164 -6.27 -8.15 -6.55
CA GLU A 164 -7.65 -8.53 -6.27
C GLU A 164 -7.92 -8.27 -4.78
N VAL A 165 -9.00 -7.59 -4.49
CA VAL A 165 -9.48 -7.32 -3.13
C VAL A 165 -10.83 -7.96 -2.94
N GLY A 166 -10.97 -8.80 -1.93
CA GLY A 166 -12.28 -9.19 -1.40
C GLY A 166 -12.59 -8.36 -0.17
N LEU A 167 -13.66 -7.59 -0.26
CA LEU A 167 -14.14 -6.74 0.83
C LEU A 167 -15.45 -7.31 1.38
N VAL A 168 -15.46 -7.62 2.66
CA VAL A 168 -16.66 -8.10 3.37
C VAL A 168 -17.22 -6.95 4.18
N GLU A 169 -18.45 -6.58 3.90
CA GLU A 169 -19.21 -5.56 4.60
C GLU A 169 -20.53 -6.19 5.07
N ASN A 170 -20.77 -6.18 6.38
CA ASN A 170 -21.96 -6.80 6.97
C ASN A 170 -22.17 -8.27 6.54
N GLY A 171 -21.10 -9.04 6.47
CA GLY A 171 -21.15 -10.46 6.06
C GLY A 171 -21.32 -10.68 4.57
N LYS A 172 -21.30 -9.64 3.74
CA LYS A 172 -21.43 -9.76 2.27
C LYS A 172 -20.10 -9.48 1.60
N LEU A 173 -19.59 -10.43 0.84
CA LEU A 173 -18.37 -10.30 0.06
C LEU A 173 -18.62 -9.58 -1.28
N THR A 174 -17.82 -8.57 -1.55
CA THR A 174 -17.67 -7.94 -2.87
C THR A 174 -16.21 -8.07 -3.31
N VAL A 175 -15.98 -8.45 -4.57
CA VAL A 175 -14.64 -8.63 -5.13
C VAL A 175 -14.36 -7.52 -6.12
N TYR A 176 -13.22 -6.86 -5.96
CA TYR A 176 -12.64 -5.86 -6.85
C TYR A 176 -11.35 -6.44 -7.43
N ALA A 177 -11.14 -6.37 -8.73
CA ALA A 177 -9.97 -6.94 -9.38
C ALA A 177 -9.45 -6.06 -10.51
N SER A 178 -8.12 -5.98 -10.64
CA SER A 178 -7.48 -5.38 -11.81
C SER A 178 -7.88 -6.16 -13.07
N PRO A 179 -7.94 -5.51 -14.25
CA PRO A 179 -8.26 -6.17 -15.51
C PRO A 179 -7.35 -7.37 -15.79
N GLY A 180 -7.91 -8.43 -16.40
CA GLY A 180 -7.22 -9.65 -16.80
C GLY A 180 -7.81 -10.92 -16.19
N GLU A 181 -7.07 -12.03 -16.32
CA GLU A 181 -7.50 -13.32 -15.77
C GLU A 181 -7.56 -13.29 -14.24
N PRO A 182 -8.52 -13.98 -13.62
CA PRO A 182 -8.63 -14.06 -12.17
C PRO A 182 -7.32 -14.53 -11.51
N LEU A 183 -6.96 -13.93 -10.40
CA LEU A 183 -5.79 -14.35 -9.64
C LEU A 183 -6.06 -15.68 -8.93
N ALA A 184 -5.05 -16.56 -8.91
CA ALA A 184 -5.14 -17.82 -8.18
C ALA A 184 -5.33 -17.55 -6.69
N LYS A 185 -6.37 -18.14 -6.10
CA LYS A 185 -6.70 -17.96 -4.68
C LYS A 185 -5.97 -19.01 -3.83
N PRO A 186 -5.03 -18.61 -2.98
CA PRO A 186 -4.41 -19.50 -2.00
C PRO A 186 -5.44 -20.15 -1.08
N LYS A 187 -5.10 -21.30 -0.49
CA LYS A 187 -6.02 -22.06 0.37
C LYS A 187 -6.60 -21.23 1.52
N ASP A 188 -5.78 -20.40 2.16
CA ASP A 188 -6.24 -19.53 3.25
C ASP A 188 -7.31 -18.54 2.78
N VAL A 189 -7.15 -17.98 1.57
CA VAL A 189 -8.13 -17.07 0.97
C VAL A 189 -9.41 -17.81 0.56
N GLN A 190 -9.30 -19.04 0.06
CA GLN A 190 -10.46 -19.89 -0.22
C GLN A 190 -11.24 -20.19 1.07
N THR A 191 -10.53 -20.52 2.15
CA THR A 191 -11.12 -20.74 3.47
C THR A 191 -11.81 -19.48 3.98
N PHE A 192 -11.14 -18.32 3.84
CA PHE A 192 -11.72 -17.01 4.17
C PHE A 192 -13.03 -16.78 3.43
N ILE A 193 -13.05 -16.97 2.11
CA ILE A 193 -14.27 -16.79 1.28
C ILE A 193 -15.38 -17.73 1.73
N SER A 194 -15.05 -19.00 2.03
CA SER A 194 -16.03 -20.00 2.46
C SER A 194 -16.61 -19.71 3.85
N SER A 195 -15.91 -18.95 4.68
CA SER A 195 -16.38 -18.56 6.01
C SER A 195 -17.31 -17.34 6.01
N VAL A 196 -17.35 -16.59 4.90
CA VAL A 196 -18.23 -15.42 4.77
C VAL A 196 -19.67 -15.88 4.59
N GLY A 197 -20.57 -15.31 5.41
CA GLY A 197 -22.00 -15.65 5.36
C GLY A 197 -22.38 -16.97 6.03
N SER A 198 -21.44 -17.59 6.77
CA SER A 198 -21.68 -18.81 7.55
C SER A 198 -21.99 -18.54 9.04
N VAL A 199 -22.34 -17.28 9.38
CA VAL A 199 -22.67 -16.84 10.74
C VAL A 199 -24.13 -16.51 10.85
#